data_ba0fc6d2d6938cc54f7f92bc459f31db
#
_entry.id   ba0fc6d2d6938cc54f7f92bc459f31db
#
_cell.length_a   1.000
_cell.length_b   1.000
_cell.length_c   1.000
_cell.angle_alpha   90.00
_cell.angle_beta   90.00
_cell.angle_gamma   90.00
#
_symmetry.space_group_name_H-M   'P 1'
#
loop_
_entity.id
_entity.type
_entity.pdbx_description
1 polymer ?
#
loop_
_entity_poly.entity_id
_entity_poly.type
_entity_poly.pdbx_seq_one_letter_code
_entity_poly.pdbx_strand_id
1 'polypeptide(L)'
;MAYDWKNAGEEWSAPWGSSAAQWSSAILPRIQNCLPASTILEIGAGFGRWTHYLREHCDRLIAVDRIDQCVAACRHRFQDDPRVRCFLNDGRSLSMIAPGSIDFVFSFDSLVHAKPEMVEAYLAELATKLKPGGKGFVHHSNFGEYADSFRERLPIALIKLPIKMNLLDWDHRRDRTMTADLFRNLCERHGPACLSQELVNWRGRRLIDCFSIIARTDRSQQSATRVVRNGNFMREAAKIRAKFEITRSAMQ
;
A
#
# COMPACT_ATOMS: atom_id res chain seq x y z
N MET A 1 -15.38 2.31 -14.95
CA MET A 1 -15.70 3.68 -14.50
C MET A 1 -14.45 4.27 -13.87
N ALA A 2 -14.08 5.50 -14.24
CA ALA A 2 -13.01 6.24 -13.57
C ALA A 2 -13.43 6.50 -12.11
N TYR A 3 -12.47 6.45 -11.19
CA TYR A 3 -12.72 6.80 -9.80
C TYR A 3 -12.92 8.31 -9.66
N ASP A 4 -13.87 8.73 -8.85
CA ASP A 4 -14.15 10.15 -8.59
C ASP A 4 -13.30 10.63 -7.40
N TRP A 5 -12.24 11.37 -7.67
CA TRP A 5 -11.24 11.89 -6.73
C TRP A 5 -11.72 13.17 -6.00
N LYS A 6 -12.94 13.21 -5.50
CA LYS A 6 -13.54 14.41 -4.87
C LYS A 6 -12.70 15.05 -3.78
N ASN A 7 -12.02 14.22 -2.98
CA ASN A 7 -11.21 14.67 -1.84
C ASN A 7 -9.73 14.28 -1.98
N ALA A 8 -9.23 14.18 -3.21
CA ALA A 8 -7.82 13.84 -3.49
C ALA A 8 -7.32 12.55 -2.79
N GLY A 9 -8.22 11.59 -2.53
CA GLY A 9 -7.92 10.33 -1.86
C GLY A 9 -8.01 10.38 -0.33
N GLU A 10 -8.29 11.53 0.29
CA GLU A 10 -8.44 11.66 1.75
C GLU A 10 -9.60 10.81 2.30
N GLU A 11 -10.63 10.56 1.49
CA GLU A 11 -11.79 9.74 1.83
C GLU A 11 -11.41 8.30 2.22
N TRP A 12 -10.30 7.78 1.73
CA TRP A 12 -9.81 6.44 2.08
C TRP A 12 -9.25 6.37 3.50
N SER A 13 -8.90 7.51 4.09
CA SER A 13 -8.43 7.61 5.47
C SER A 13 -9.56 7.81 6.50
N ALA A 14 -10.82 7.90 6.06
CA ALA A 14 -11.97 8.10 6.94
C ALA A 14 -12.09 7.12 8.11
N PRO A 15 -11.70 5.81 7.99
CA PRO A 15 -11.68 4.89 9.13
C PRO A 15 -10.78 5.32 10.29
N TRP A 16 -9.77 6.16 10.04
CA TRP A 16 -8.84 6.73 11.05
C TRP A 16 -9.21 8.16 11.45
N GLY A 17 -10.18 8.78 10.77
CA GLY A 17 -10.57 10.18 10.96
C GLY A 17 -9.86 11.15 9.99
N SER A 18 -8.60 10.90 9.65
CA SER A 18 -7.84 11.68 8.66
C SER A 18 -6.62 10.91 8.15
N SER A 19 -6.02 11.38 7.05
CA SER A 19 -4.74 10.83 6.56
C SER A 19 -3.61 11.05 7.56
N ALA A 20 -3.58 12.18 8.26
CA ALA A 20 -2.60 12.45 9.31
C ALA A 20 -2.69 11.44 10.46
N ALA A 21 -3.91 11.13 10.93
CA ALA A 21 -4.11 10.13 11.96
C ALA A 21 -3.74 8.73 11.48
N GLN A 22 -4.07 8.36 10.24
CA GLN A 22 -3.67 7.09 9.63
C GLN A 22 -2.16 6.99 9.46
N TRP A 23 -1.51 8.06 8.98
CA TRP A 23 -0.06 8.11 8.84
C TRP A 23 0.64 7.87 10.17
N SER A 24 0.37 8.72 11.17
CA SER A 24 1.07 8.69 12.46
C SER A 24 0.83 7.42 13.27
N SER A 25 -0.35 6.80 13.14
CA SER A 25 -0.73 5.67 13.99
C SER A 25 -0.65 4.30 13.30
N ALA A 26 -0.82 4.25 11.97
CA ALA A 26 -0.89 2.98 11.26
C ALA A 26 0.31 2.78 10.31
N ILE A 27 0.74 3.82 9.58
CA ILE A 27 1.78 3.67 8.55
C ILE A 27 3.16 3.92 9.13
N LEU A 28 3.41 5.11 9.69
CA LEU A 28 4.74 5.51 10.18
C LEU A 28 5.34 4.50 11.16
N PRO A 29 4.62 3.95 12.16
CA PRO A 29 5.19 2.95 13.08
C PRO A 29 5.72 1.69 12.40
N ARG A 30 5.21 1.36 11.20
CA ARG A 30 5.63 0.18 10.42
C ARG A 30 6.85 0.43 9.56
N ILE A 31 7.11 1.70 9.20
CA ILE A 31 8.17 2.09 8.28
C ILE A 31 9.24 2.99 8.91
N GLN A 32 9.07 3.44 10.15
CA GLN A 32 9.98 4.39 10.81
C GLN A 32 11.44 3.93 10.83
N ASN A 33 11.69 2.62 10.90
CA ASN A 33 13.05 2.05 10.84
C ASN A 33 13.66 2.04 9.42
N CYS A 34 12.89 2.47 8.41
CA CYS A 34 13.35 2.64 7.03
C CYS A 34 13.50 4.13 6.67
N LEU A 35 13.21 5.03 7.61
CA LEU A 35 13.23 6.48 7.44
C LEU A 35 14.20 7.15 8.42
N PRO A 36 14.81 8.30 8.08
CA PRO A 36 14.76 8.92 6.76
C PRO A 36 15.50 8.11 5.70
N ALA A 37 15.16 8.33 4.42
CA ALA A 37 15.80 7.69 3.29
C ALA A 37 16.23 8.76 2.26
N SER A 38 17.40 8.62 1.61
CA SER A 38 17.83 9.63 0.66
C SER A 38 16.90 9.71 -0.56
N THR A 39 16.52 8.56 -1.12
CA THR A 39 15.57 8.51 -2.25
C THR A 39 14.44 7.53 -1.97
N ILE A 40 13.21 8.05 -1.96
CA ILE A 40 11.99 7.24 -1.85
C ILE A 40 11.33 7.10 -3.22
N LEU A 41 10.88 5.89 -3.55
CA LEU A 41 9.98 5.60 -4.66
C LEU A 41 8.59 5.29 -4.11
N GLU A 42 7.58 6.05 -4.46
CA GLU A 42 6.17 5.79 -4.20
C GLU A 42 5.50 5.19 -5.43
N ILE A 43 4.93 3.98 -5.31
CA ILE A 43 4.20 3.30 -6.38
C ILE A 43 2.70 3.43 -6.13
N GLY A 44 1.97 4.04 -7.10
CA GLY A 44 0.56 4.32 -7.02
C GLY A 44 0.24 5.51 -6.14
N ALA A 45 0.88 6.65 -6.43
CA ALA A 45 0.78 7.86 -5.63
C ALA A 45 -0.63 8.50 -5.62
N GLY A 46 -1.44 8.21 -6.65
CA GLY A 46 -2.75 8.85 -6.80
C GLY A 46 -2.61 10.37 -6.85
N PHE A 47 -3.41 11.09 -6.08
CA PHE A 47 -3.36 12.55 -5.95
C PHE A 47 -2.32 13.02 -4.91
N GLY A 48 -1.37 12.17 -4.54
CA GLY A 48 -0.26 12.52 -3.63
C GLY A 48 -0.64 12.55 -2.15
N ARG A 49 -1.59 11.72 -1.70
CA ARG A 49 -1.98 11.61 -0.30
C ARG A 49 -0.79 11.25 0.59
N TRP A 50 -0.05 10.20 0.24
CA TRP A 50 1.10 9.74 1.01
C TRP A 50 2.38 10.45 0.61
N THR A 51 2.50 10.89 -0.63
CA THR A 51 3.58 11.80 -1.10
C THR A 51 3.76 12.98 -0.15
N HIS A 52 2.64 13.54 0.34
CA HIS A 52 2.64 14.66 1.29
C HIS A 52 3.43 14.37 2.58
N TYR A 53 3.33 13.16 3.11
CA TYR A 53 4.05 12.77 4.33
C TYR A 53 5.45 12.24 4.02
N LEU A 54 5.60 11.43 2.99
CA LEU A 54 6.87 10.80 2.61
C LEU A 54 7.96 11.82 2.28
N ARG A 55 7.62 12.94 1.63
CA ARG A 55 8.57 14.00 1.25
C ARG A 55 9.29 14.65 2.44
N GLU A 56 8.70 14.58 3.64
CA GLU A 56 9.32 15.10 4.85
C GLU A 56 10.40 14.15 5.42
N HIS A 57 10.53 12.97 4.83
CA HIS A 57 11.45 11.92 5.28
C HIS A 57 12.49 11.54 4.21
N CYS A 58 12.70 12.38 3.18
CA CYS A 58 13.67 12.09 2.12
C CYS A 58 14.24 13.37 1.47
N ASP A 59 15.41 13.20 0.82
CA ASP A 59 16.01 14.24 -0.01
C ASP A 59 15.38 14.27 -1.40
N ARG A 60 14.88 13.11 -1.89
CA ARG A 60 14.25 12.96 -3.20
C ARG A 60 13.09 11.98 -3.11
N LEU A 61 11.97 12.36 -3.69
CA LEU A 61 10.79 11.50 -3.82
C LEU A 61 10.41 11.35 -5.29
N ILE A 62 10.33 10.11 -5.74
CA ILE A 62 9.85 9.75 -7.07
C ILE A 62 8.49 9.09 -6.88
N ALA A 63 7.44 9.73 -7.41
CA ALA A 63 6.08 9.22 -7.37
C ALA A 63 5.69 8.69 -8.75
N VAL A 64 5.22 7.46 -8.83
CA VAL A 64 4.73 6.88 -10.09
C VAL A 64 3.27 6.48 -9.97
N ASP A 65 2.51 6.70 -11.03
CA ASP A 65 1.13 6.22 -11.17
C ASP A 65 0.85 5.85 -12.63
N ARG A 66 -0.11 4.93 -12.84
CA ARG A 66 -0.55 4.50 -14.17
C ARG A 66 -1.67 5.35 -14.75
N ILE A 67 -2.23 6.26 -13.97
CA ILE A 67 -3.38 7.10 -14.34
C ILE A 67 -2.88 8.53 -14.56
N ASP A 68 -2.98 9.02 -15.79
CA ASP A 68 -2.49 10.34 -16.17
C ASP A 68 -3.08 11.46 -15.30
N GLN A 69 -4.38 11.41 -15.01
CA GLN A 69 -5.05 12.35 -14.12
C GLN A 69 -4.42 12.39 -12.72
N CYS A 70 -4.00 11.23 -12.17
CA CYS A 70 -3.33 11.15 -10.87
C CYS A 70 -1.96 11.81 -10.94
N VAL A 71 -1.19 11.51 -11.98
CA VAL A 71 0.14 12.11 -12.19
C VAL A 71 0.05 13.62 -12.36
N ALA A 72 -0.92 14.11 -13.14
CA ALA A 72 -1.15 15.54 -13.33
C ALA A 72 -1.51 16.25 -12.03
N ALA A 73 -2.43 15.66 -11.24
CA ALA A 73 -2.83 16.18 -9.94
C ALA A 73 -1.66 16.19 -8.94
N CYS A 74 -0.88 15.11 -8.89
CA CYS A 74 0.28 15.02 -8.03
C CYS A 74 1.35 16.05 -8.40
N ARG A 75 1.66 16.22 -9.70
CA ARG A 75 2.57 17.27 -10.22
C ARG A 75 2.10 18.66 -9.81
N HIS A 76 0.81 18.96 -9.98
CA HIS A 76 0.25 20.26 -9.59
C HIS A 76 0.36 20.49 -8.09
N ARG A 77 0.04 19.47 -7.27
CA ARG A 77 0.09 19.57 -5.81
C ARG A 77 1.50 19.87 -5.26
N PHE A 78 2.53 19.36 -5.92
CA PHE A 78 3.93 19.47 -5.46
C PHE A 78 4.82 20.25 -6.43
N GLN A 79 4.24 21.11 -7.27
CA GLN A 79 4.99 21.89 -8.29
C GLN A 79 6.11 22.76 -7.71
N ASP A 80 5.95 23.23 -6.48
CA ASP A 80 6.90 24.11 -5.79
C ASP A 80 7.91 23.34 -4.91
N ASP A 81 7.82 22.00 -4.84
CA ASP A 81 8.78 21.16 -4.13
C ASP A 81 9.73 20.44 -5.10
N PRO A 82 10.97 20.94 -5.28
CA PRO A 82 11.92 20.37 -6.25
C PRO A 82 12.36 18.93 -5.90
N ARG A 83 12.10 18.48 -4.68
CA ARG A 83 12.42 17.11 -4.24
C ARG A 83 11.46 16.08 -4.84
N VAL A 84 10.21 16.48 -5.21
CA VAL A 84 9.17 15.59 -5.68
C VAL A 84 9.13 15.55 -7.21
N ARG A 85 9.23 14.36 -7.78
CA ARG A 85 9.09 14.13 -9.23
C ARG A 85 8.02 13.07 -9.48
N CYS A 86 7.02 13.40 -10.32
CA CYS A 86 5.91 12.51 -10.63
C CYS A 86 6.02 12.01 -12.09
N PHE A 87 5.87 10.69 -12.28
CA PHE A 87 5.96 10.06 -13.60
C PHE A 87 4.75 9.18 -13.87
N LEU A 88 4.27 9.24 -15.10
CA LEU A 88 3.33 8.27 -15.64
C LEU A 88 4.08 6.98 -15.96
N ASN A 89 3.53 5.82 -15.58
CA ASN A 89 4.05 4.53 -16.00
C ASN A 89 2.94 3.61 -16.53
N ASP A 90 3.30 2.45 -17.04
CA ASP A 90 2.37 1.46 -17.58
C ASP A 90 1.81 0.50 -16.53
N GLY A 91 2.15 0.70 -15.25
CA GLY A 91 1.82 -0.20 -14.15
C GLY A 91 2.76 -1.41 -14.04
N ARG A 92 3.87 -1.44 -14.76
CA ARG A 92 4.84 -2.54 -14.79
C ARG A 92 6.29 -2.07 -14.79
N SER A 93 6.61 -1.12 -15.66
CA SER A 93 7.98 -0.64 -15.89
C SER A 93 8.36 0.50 -14.96
N LEU A 94 9.61 0.49 -14.52
CA LEU A 94 10.28 1.58 -13.80
C LEU A 94 11.51 2.07 -14.59
N SER A 95 11.43 2.08 -15.92
CA SER A 95 12.54 2.45 -16.82
C SER A 95 13.06 3.87 -16.58
N MET A 96 12.20 4.78 -16.06
CA MET A 96 12.58 6.15 -15.71
C MET A 96 13.49 6.23 -14.47
N ILE A 97 13.70 5.13 -13.76
CA ILE A 97 14.49 5.06 -12.53
C ILE A 97 15.83 4.39 -12.82
N ALA A 98 16.91 5.02 -12.42
CA ALA A 98 18.25 4.45 -12.59
C ALA A 98 18.44 3.20 -11.69
N PRO A 99 19.17 2.17 -12.13
CA PRO A 99 19.51 1.04 -11.29
C PRO A 99 20.25 1.46 -10.00
N GLY A 100 19.98 0.76 -8.89
CA GLY A 100 20.64 0.99 -7.62
C GLY A 100 20.50 2.42 -7.08
N SER A 101 19.38 3.10 -7.35
CA SER A 101 19.19 4.50 -6.95
C SER A 101 18.15 4.70 -5.82
N ILE A 102 17.39 3.68 -5.46
CA ILE A 102 16.28 3.75 -4.50
C ILE A 102 16.71 3.17 -3.16
N ASP A 103 16.55 3.96 -2.09
CA ASP A 103 16.79 3.53 -0.71
C ASP A 103 15.54 2.87 -0.12
N PHE A 104 14.35 3.43 -0.40
CA PHE A 104 13.10 2.93 0.13
C PHE A 104 11.98 2.99 -0.90
N VAL A 105 11.22 1.89 -1.00
CA VAL A 105 9.99 1.81 -1.83
C VAL A 105 8.78 1.82 -0.93
N PHE A 106 7.79 2.58 -1.30
CA PHE A 106 6.51 2.66 -0.60
C PHE A 106 5.34 2.45 -1.57
N SER A 107 4.41 1.59 -1.21
CA SER A 107 3.11 1.45 -1.89
C SER A 107 2.03 1.14 -0.87
N PHE A 108 1.00 1.97 -0.80
CA PHE A 108 -0.12 1.79 0.11
C PHE A 108 -1.44 2.10 -0.58
N ASP A 109 -2.45 1.23 -0.41
CA ASP A 109 -3.79 1.33 -1.01
C ASP A 109 -3.84 1.32 -2.56
N SER A 110 -2.75 0.91 -3.21
CA SER A 110 -2.65 0.86 -4.68
C SER A 110 -2.54 -0.59 -5.17
N LEU A 111 -1.51 -1.31 -4.77
CA LEU A 111 -1.26 -2.67 -5.26
C LEU A 111 -2.23 -3.73 -4.70
N VAL A 112 -3.11 -3.36 -3.80
CA VAL A 112 -4.24 -4.21 -3.34
C VAL A 112 -5.21 -4.55 -4.46
N HIS A 113 -5.24 -3.74 -5.53
CA HIS A 113 -6.09 -3.93 -6.71
C HIS A 113 -5.32 -4.54 -7.90
N ALA A 114 -4.00 -4.69 -7.75
CA ALA A 114 -3.13 -5.16 -8.83
C ALA A 114 -3.19 -6.68 -8.95
N LYS A 115 -3.26 -7.16 -10.20
CA LYS A 115 -3.12 -8.57 -10.50
C LYS A 115 -1.70 -9.05 -10.21
N PRO A 116 -1.50 -10.37 -9.93
CA PRO A 116 -0.18 -10.94 -9.66
C PRO A 116 0.88 -10.57 -10.69
N GLU A 117 0.54 -10.54 -11.99
CA GLU A 117 1.49 -10.26 -13.07
C GLU A 117 2.02 -8.82 -13.01
N MET A 118 1.21 -7.87 -12.51
CA MET A 118 1.63 -6.49 -12.32
C MET A 118 2.57 -6.37 -11.11
N VAL A 119 2.24 -7.04 -10.02
CA VAL A 119 3.07 -7.09 -8.80
C VAL A 119 4.41 -7.76 -9.12
N GLU A 120 4.40 -8.87 -9.86
CA GLU A 120 5.58 -9.59 -10.32
C GLU A 120 6.51 -8.70 -11.15
N ALA A 121 5.96 -7.94 -12.11
CA ALA A 121 6.73 -7.00 -12.91
C ALA A 121 7.40 -5.93 -12.05
N TYR A 122 6.69 -5.35 -11.09
CA TYR A 122 7.30 -4.39 -10.16
C TYR A 122 8.39 -5.03 -9.30
N LEU A 123 8.19 -6.24 -8.78
CA LEU A 123 9.22 -6.92 -7.97
C LEU A 123 10.49 -7.18 -8.79
N ALA A 124 10.36 -7.59 -10.05
CA ALA A 124 11.48 -7.79 -10.97
C ALA A 124 12.26 -6.46 -11.21
N GLU A 125 11.55 -5.36 -11.43
CA GLU A 125 12.15 -4.03 -11.57
C GLU A 125 12.85 -3.60 -10.26
N LEU A 126 12.20 -3.77 -9.11
CA LEU A 126 12.74 -3.38 -7.81
C LEU A 126 14.01 -4.14 -7.42
N ALA A 127 14.20 -5.36 -7.92
CA ALA A 127 15.44 -6.12 -7.74
C ALA A 127 16.67 -5.36 -8.27
N THR A 128 16.50 -4.55 -9.29
CA THR A 128 17.56 -3.75 -9.90
C THR A 128 17.59 -2.30 -9.42
N LYS A 129 16.41 -1.71 -9.13
CA LYS A 129 16.29 -0.29 -8.77
C LYS A 129 16.64 0.00 -7.31
N LEU A 130 16.34 -0.91 -6.40
CA LEU A 130 16.77 -0.80 -5.01
C LEU A 130 18.31 -0.81 -4.90
N LYS A 131 18.86 0.00 -4.02
CA LYS A 131 20.26 -0.11 -3.59
C LYS A 131 20.50 -1.42 -2.84
N PRO A 132 21.71 -1.95 -2.77
CA PRO A 132 22.06 -3.00 -1.81
C PRO A 132 21.61 -2.57 -0.39
N GLY A 133 20.83 -3.42 0.29
CA GLY A 133 20.23 -3.10 1.60
C GLY A 133 19.01 -2.17 1.55
N GLY A 134 18.65 -1.65 0.38
CA GLY A 134 17.42 -0.89 0.20
C GLY A 134 16.19 -1.72 0.52
N LYS A 135 15.16 -1.08 1.09
CA LYS A 135 13.95 -1.74 1.61
C LYS A 135 12.69 -1.26 0.89
N GLY A 136 11.59 -1.97 1.09
CA GLY A 136 10.29 -1.54 0.60
C GLY A 136 9.17 -1.96 1.55
N PHE A 137 8.12 -1.13 1.61
CA PHE A 137 6.86 -1.42 2.26
C PHE A 137 5.77 -1.49 1.21
N VAL A 138 5.14 -2.64 1.08
CA VAL A 138 4.15 -2.92 0.04
C VAL A 138 2.85 -3.40 0.66
N HIS A 139 1.77 -2.64 0.45
CA HIS A 139 0.42 -3.03 0.79
C HIS A 139 -0.22 -3.71 -0.43
N HIS A 140 -0.53 -4.99 -0.31
CA HIS A 140 -1.13 -5.80 -1.37
C HIS A 140 -2.30 -6.64 -0.85
N SER A 141 -3.09 -7.18 -1.76
CA SER A 141 -4.21 -8.08 -1.43
C SER A 141 -3.72 -9.39 -0.80
N ASN A 142 -4.51 -9.93 0.10
CA ASN A 142 -4.48 -11.32 0.55
C ASN A 142 -5.84 -11.98 0.36
N PHE A 143 -6.69 -11.41 -0.50
CA PHE A 143 -8.06 -11.88 -0.70
C PHE A 143 -8.12 -13.25 -1.34
N GLY A 144 -7.09 -13.65 -2.10
CA GLY A 144 -6.97 -14.96 -2.73
C GLY A 144 -7.12 -16.14 -1.75
N GLU A 145 -6.71 -15.97 -0.47
CA GLU A 145 -6.93 -16.95 0.60
C GLU A 145 -8.41 -17.29 0.82
N TYR A 146 -9.32 -16.42 0.38
CA TYR A 146 -10.75 -16.53 0.61
C TYR A 146 -11.55 -16.70 -0.68
N ALA A 147 -10.90 -16.67 -1.86
CA ALA A 147 -11.56 -16.67 -3.16
C ALA A 147 -12.43 -17.89 -3.40
N ASP A 148 -12.02 -19.06 -2.89
CA ASP A 148 -12.75 -20.33 -3.00
C ASP A 148 -13.79 -20.56 -1.90
N SER A 149 -13.97 -19.61 -0.98
CA SER A 149 -14.98 -19.76 0.07
C SER A 149 -16.40 -19.82 -0.53
N PHE A 150 -17.28 -20.60 0.11
CA PHE A 150 -18.69 -20.73 -0.30
C PHE A 150 -19.37 -19.37 -0.53
N ARG A 151 -19.06 -18.38 0.30
CA ARG A 151 -19.60 -17.03 0.20
C ARG A 151 -19.27 -16.36 -1.14
N GLU A 152 -18.06 -16.54 -1.65
CA GLU A 152 -17.60 -15.91 -2.90
C GLU A 152 -18.23 -16.56 -4.14
N ARG A 153 -18.81 -17.75 -3.98
CA ARG A 153 -19.56 -18.47 -5.02
C ARG A 153 -21.04 -18.09 -5.07
N LEU A 154 -21.54 -17.34 -4.07
CA LEU A 154 -22.93 -16.91 -4.06
C LEU A 154 -23.18 -15.80 -5.09
N PRO A 155 -24.35 -15.83 -5.79
CA PRO A 155 -24.77 -14.73 -6.65
C PRO A 155 -24.78 -13.40 -5.90
N ILE A 156 -24.29 -12.35 -6.57
CA ILE A 156 -24.17 -11.00 -5.96
C ILE A 156 -25.52 -10.47 -5.44
N ALA A 157 -26.64 -10.89 -6.04
CA ALA A 157 -27.98 -10.55 -5.61
C ALA A 157 -28.29 -11.02 -4.18
N LEU A 158 -27.75 -12.20 -3.77
CA LEU A 158 -27.96 -12.78 -2.44
C LEU A 158 -27.08 -12.14 -1.36
N ILE A 159 -25.96 -11.52 -1.75
CA ILE A 159 -25.01 -10.93 -0.81
C ILE A 159 -25.16 -9.40 -0.69
N LYS A 160 -25.84 -8.73 -1.62
CA LYS A 160 -26.04 -7.26 -1.59
C LYS A 160 -26.73 -6.76 -0.33
N LEU A 161 -27.84 -7.40 0.07
CA LEU A 161 -28.60 -6.99 1.24
C LEU A 161 -27.81 -7.20 2.55
N PRO A 162 -27.22 -8.39 2.81
CA PRO A 162 -26.32 -8.58 3.95
C PRO A 162 -25.13 -7.61 4.00
N ILE A 163 -24.52 -7.25 2.85
CA ILE A 163 -23.48 -6.23 2.78
C ILE A 163 -24.01 -4.87 3.19
N LYS A 164 -25.18 -4.46 2.67
CA LYS A 164 -25.84 -3.19 3.00
C LYS A 164 -26.17 -3.09 4.50
N MET A 165 -26.50 -4.23 5.12
CA MET A 165 -26.78 -4.34 6.57
C MET A 165 -25.50 -4.50 7.43
N ASN A 166 -24.31 -4.40 6.86
CA ASN A 166 -23.03 -4.64 7.54
C ASN A 166 -22.87 -6.07 8.15
N LEU A 167 -23.67 -7.01 7.71
CA LEU A 167 -23.59 -8.41 8.13
C LEU A 167 -22.53 -9.19 7.35
N LEU A 168 -22.15 -8.70 6.16
CA LEU A 168 -21.12 -9.26 5.32
C LEU A 168 -20.12 -8.17 4.93
N ASP A 169 -18.85 -8.56 4.86
CA ASP A 169 -17.78 -7.66 4.43
C ASP A 169 -17.82 -7.44 2.92
N TRP A 170 -17.49 -6.23 2.51
CA TRP A 170 -17.22 -5.87 1.13
C TRP A 170 -15.76 -6.19 0.80
N ASP A 171 -15.46 -6.68 -0.42
CA ASP A 171 -14.10 -7.00 -0.86
C ASP A 171 -13.26 -5.77 -1.22
N HIS A 172 -13.85 -4.58 -1.21
CA HIS A 172 -13.21 -3.32 -1.56
C HIS A 172 -12.42 -3.38 -2.87
N ARG A 173 -12.85 -4.22 -3.83
CA ARG A 173 -12.19 -4.45 -5.13
C ARG A 173 -10.75 -4.98 -4.99
N ARG A 174 -10.42 -5.69 -3.91
CA ARG A 174 -9.13 -6.37 -3.77
C ARG A 174 -8.98 -7.40 -4.88
N ASP A 175 -7.75 -7.56 -5.37
CA ASP A 175 -7.49 -8.64 -6.31
C ASP A 175 -7.75 -10.00 -5.64
N ARG A 176 -8.49 -10.87 -6.34
CA ARG A 176 -8.97 -12.16 -5.81
C ARG A 176 -7.99 -13.31 -6.01
N THR A 177 -6.89 -13.07 -6.69
CA THR A 177 -5.89 -14.08 -7.01
C THR A 177 -4.59 -13.89 -6.25
N MET A 178 -4.37 -12.68 -5.70
CA MET A 178 -3.20 -12.37 -4.89
C MET A 178 -3.38 -12.89 -3.46
N THR A 179 -2.35 -13.57 -2.95
CA THR A 179 -2.20 -14.01 -1.56
C THR A 179 -0.87 -13.55 -0.99
N ALA A 180 -0.73 -13.58 0.34
CA ALA A 180 0.54 -13.29 1.00
C ALA A 180 1.62 -14.31 0.60
N ASP A 181 1.25 -15.59 0.48
CA ASP A 181 2.17 -16.64 0.05
C ASP A 181 2.59 -16.47 -1.41
N LEU A 182 1.66 -16.13 -2.31
CA LEU A 182 2.02 -15.84 -3.69
C LEU A 182 2.99 -14.66 -3.78
N PHE A 183 2.73 -13.57 -3.03
CA PHE A 183 3.64 -12.42 -2.99
C PHE A 183 5.05 -12.81 -2.55
N ARG A 184 5.18 -13.62 -1.49
CA ARG A 184 6.47 -14.14 -1.02
C ARG A 184 7.17 -14.97 -2.11
N ASN A 185 6.46 -15.88 -2.77
CA ASN A 185 7.02 -16.70 -3.85
C ASN A 185 7.47 -15.84 -5.05
N LEU A 186 6.76 -14.75 -5.36
CA LEU A 186 7.17 -13.78 -6.38
C LEU A 186 8.47 -13.05 -5.97
N CYS A 187 8.61 -12.67 -4.71
CA CYS A 187 9.86 -12.11 -4.19
C CYS A 187 11.03 -13.09 -4.34
N GLU A 188 10.84 -14.36 -3.96
CA GLU A 188 11.86 -15.40 -4.08
C GLU A 188 12.32 -15.62 -5.52
N ARG A 189 11.39 -15.53 -6.47
CA ARG A 189 11.70 -15.70 -7.91
C ARG A 189 12.45 -14.52 -8.50
N HIS A 190 12.07 -13.28 -8.13
CA HIS A 190 12.49 -12.07 -8.85
C HIS A 190 13.49 -11.20 -8.13
N GLY A 191 13.73 -11.41 -6.84
CA GLY A 191 14.86 -10.78 -6.23
C GLY A 191 14.75 -10.19 -4.85
N PRO A 192 13.89 -9.21 -4.53
CA PRO A 192 13.85 -8.67 -3.18
C PRO A 192 13.40 -9.75 -2.20
N ALA A 193 14.14 -9.94 -1.11
CA ALA A 193 13.72 -10.86 -0.05
C ALA A 193 12.47 -10.30 0.66
N CYS A 194 11.46 -11.13 0.91
CA CYS A 194 10.32 -10.79 1.76
C CYS A 194 10.72 -11.04 3.22
N LEU A 195 10.97 -9.98 3.98
CA LEU A 195 11.45 -10.05 5.37
C LEU A 195 10.31 -10.32 6.36
N SER A 196 9.18 -9.65 6.16
CA SER A 196 8.01 -9.82 7.02
C SER A 196 6.71 -9.54 6.29
N GLN A 197 5.64 -10.16 6.79
CA GLN A 197 4.27 -9.97 6.35
C GLN A 197 3.36 -9.76 7.54
N GLU A 198 2.57 -8.69 7.55
CA GLU A 198 1.49 -8.47 8.50
C GLU A 198 0.17 -8.60 7.76
N LEU A 199 -0.56 -9.69 8.02
CA LEU A 199 -1.89 -9.90 7.47
C LEU A 199 -2.90 -9.13 8.32
N VAL A 200 -3.68 -8.26 7.68
CA VAL A 200 -4.62 -7.39 8.37
C VAL A 200 -6.04 -7.54 7.85
N ASN A 201 -7.01 -7.27 8.73
CA ASN A 201 -8.39 -7.16 8.31
C ASN A 201 -8.68 -5.74 7.81
N TRP A 202 -9.49 -5.65 6.75
CA TRP A 202 -10.01 -4.39 6.23
C TRP A 202 -11.53 -4.42 6.27
N ARG A 203 -12.14 -4.01 7.37
CA ARG A 203 -13.46 -4.39 7.86
C ARG A 203 -13.55 -5.89 8.16
N GLY A 204 -14.50 -6.29 8.98
CA GLY A 204 -14.76 -7.68 9.32
C GLY A 204 -13.58 -8.43 9.93
N ARG A 205 -13.64 -9.78 9.82
CA ARG A 205 -12.68 -10.69 10.49
C ARG A 205 -11.64 -11.29 9.54
N ARG A 206 -11.87 -11.21 8.21
CA ARG A 206 -10.97 -11.80 7.22
C ARG A 206 -9.72 -10.92 7.06
N LEU A 207 -8.57 -11.55 7.00
CA LEU A 207 -7.28 -10.87 6.79
C LEU A 207 -7.03 -10.73 5.28
N ILE A 208 -7.80 -9.84 4.66
CA ILE A 208 -7.84 -9.68 3.20
C ILE A 208 -6.71 -8.82 2.64
N ASP A 209 -5.95 -8.16 3.48
CA ASP A 209 -4.82 -7.31 3.11
C ASP A 209 -3.54 -7.79 3.78
N CYS A 210 -2.42 -7.49 3.17
CA CYS A 210 -1.10 -7.80 3.69
C CYS A 210 -0.15 -6.61 3.52
N PHE A 211 0.59 -6.29 4.59
CA PHE A 211 1.72 -5.37 4.58
C PHE A 211 3.00 -6.19 4.54
N SER A 212 3.75 -6.11 3.45
CA SER A 212 5.00 -6.81 3.28
C SER A 212 6.18 -5.85 3.35
N ILE A 213 7.20 -6.19 4.13
CA ILE A 213 8.52 -5.55 4.09
C ILE A 213 9.42 -6.39 3.20
N ILE A 214 9.95 -5.76 2.18
CA ILE A 214 10.92 -6.38 1.27
C ILE A 214 12.27 -5.69 1.40
N ALA A 215 13.36 -6.37 1.02
CA ALA A 215 14.69 -5.77 0.96
C ALA A 215 15.53 -6.39 -0.16
N ARG A 216 16.38 -5.58 -0.78
CA ARG A 216 17.45 -6.09 -1.63
C ARG A 216 18.61 -6.57 -0.76
N THR A 217 18.66 -7.88 -0.51
CA THR A 217 19.69 -8.55 0.27
C THR A 217 20.41 -9.58 -0.59
N ASP A 218 21.61 -9.97 -0.19
CA ASP A 218 22.26 -11.13 -0.78
C ASP A 218 21.47 -12.39 -0.46
N ARG A 219 21.29 -13.27 -1.44
CA ARG A 219 20.50 -14.50 -1.27
C ARG A 219 21.01 -15.40 -0.14
N SER A 220 22.29 -15.32 0.19
CA SER A 220 22.92 -16.05 1.30
C SER A 220 22.47 -15.56 2.69
N GLN A 221 21.87 -14.37 2.79
CA GLN A 221 21.43 -13.76 4.05
C GLN A 221 19.90 -13.80 4.22
N GLN A 222 19.19 -14.52 3.38
CA GLN A 222 17.73 -14.60 3.48
C GLN A 222 17.34 -15.46 4.69
N SER A 223 16.74 -14.82 5.68
CA SER A 223 16.06 -15.48 6.80
C SER A 223 14.62 -15.81 6.44
N ALA A 224 14.01 -16.73 7.18
CA ALA A 224 12.60 -17.06 7.01
C ALA A 224 11.72 -15.80 7.20
N THR A 225 10.74 -15.61 6.33
CA THR A 225 9.77 -14.49 6.40
C THR A 225 9.00 -14.55 7.71
N ARG A 226 9.04 -13.47 8.50
CA ARG A 226 8.22 -13.33 9.71
C ARG A 226 6.78 -13.01 9.33
N VAL A 227 5.82 -13.85 9.72
CA VAL A 227 4.40 -13.61 9.45
C VAL A 227 3.66 -13.28 10.74
N VAL A 228 2.89 -12.17 10.73
CA VAL A 228 2.04 -11.73 11.83
C VAL A 228 0.59 -11.65 11.34
N ARG A 229 -0.37 -12.15 12.12
CA ARG A 229 -1.80 -12.09 11.81
C ARG A 229 -2.47 -11.07 12.74
N ASN A 230 -2.84 -9.91 12.21
CA ASN A 230 -3.47 -8.82 12.96
C ASN A 230 -4.95 -8.67 12.58
N GLY A 231 -5.81 -9.42 13.23
CA GLY A 231 -7.27 -9.31 13.09
C GLY A 231 -7.89 -8.09 13.79
N ASN A 232 -7.10 -7.27 14.48
CA ASN A 232 -7.55 -6.10 15.22
C ASN A 232 -7.26 -4.78 14.52
N PHE A 233 -6.62 -4.79 13.34
CA PHE A 233 -6.18 -3.58 12.64
C PHE A 233 -7.30 -2.53 12.50
N MET A 234 -8.50 -2.94 12.10
CA MET A 234 -9.63 -2.01 11.97
C MET A 234 -10.26 -1.61 13.32
N ARG A 235 -10.09 -2.40 14.37
CA ARG A 235 -10.46 -1.97 15.75
C ARG A 235 -9.51 -0.90 16.26
N GLU A 236 -8.23 -1.01 15.96
CA GLU A 236 -7.22 0.00 16.26
C GLU A 236 -7.54 1.30 15.51
N ALA A 237 -7.88 1.23 14.22
CA ALA A 237 -8.34 2.36 13.43
C ALA A 237 -9.54 3.08 14.07
N ALA A 238 -10.56 2.34 14.50
CA ALA A 238 -11.73 2.91 15.15
C ALA A 238 -11.40 3.61 16.48
N LYS A 239 -10.48 3.05 17.29
CA LYS A 239 -10.01 3.69 18.53
C LYS A 239 -9.26 4.99 18.27
N ILE A 240 -8.44 5.02 17.21
CA ILE A 240 -7.69 6.20 16.79
C ILE A 240 -8.66 7.29 16.35
N ARG A 241 -9.63 6.95 15.52
CA ARG A 241 -10.68 7.86 15.07
C ARG A 241 -11.43 8.47 16.24
N ALA A 242 -11.87 7.65 17.21
CA ALA A 242 -12.58 8.14 18.40
C ALA A 242 -11.74 9.16 19.19
N LYS A 243 -10.45 8.90 19.39
CA LYS A 243 -9.54 9.85 20.04
C LYS A 243 -9.41 11.15 19.23
N PHE A 244 -9.26 11.06 17.91
CA PHE A 244 -9.16 12.23 17.04
C PHE A 244 -10.43 13.10 17.10
N GLU A 245 -11.62 12.50 17.12
CA GLU A 245 -12.90 13.19 17.20
C GLU A 245 -13.06 13.92 18.57
N ILE A 246 -12.64 13.29 19.67
CA ILE A 246 -12.64 13.92 21.00
C ILE A 246 -11.71 15.15 21.03
N THR A 247 -10.47 15.02 20.52
CA THR A 247 -9.52 16.13 20.50
C THR A 247 -10.04 17.28 19.65
N ARG A 248 -10.62 17.00 18.50
CA ARG A 248 -11.20 18.02 17.62
C ARG A 248 -12.36 18.78 18.28
N SER A 249 -13.24 18.07 19.00
CA SER A 249 -14.37 18.68 19.72
C SER A 249 -13.93 19.55 20.91
N ALA A 250 -12.76 19.24 21.51
CA ALA A 250 -12.21 20.03 22.60
C ALA A 250 -11.51 21.32 22.15
N MET A 251 -11.23 21.47 20.85
CA MET A 251 -10.55 22.63 20.26
C MET A 251 -11.53 23.60 19.56
N GLN A 252 -12.82 23.27 19.51
CA GLN A 252 -13.92 24.13 19.03
C GLN A 252 -14.70 24.75 20.18
#